data_356d329cf3585004e69d4db9a122f45c
#
_entry.id   356d329cf3585004e69d4db9a122f45c
#
_cell.length_a   1.000
_cell.length_b   1.000
_cell.length_c   1.000
_cell.angle_alpha   90.00
_cell.angle_beta   90.00
_cell.angle_gamma   90.00
#
_symmetry.space_group_name_H-M   'P 1'
#
loop_
_entity.id
_entity.type
_entity.pdbx_description
1 polymer ?
#
loop_
_entity_poly.entity_id
_entity_poly.type
_entity_poly.pdbx_seq_one_letter_code
_entity_poly.pdbx_strand_id
1 'polypeptide(L)'
;MFNFIAVILFLLIFAALAYLIYTLTKKYFDQQSNARAAEIQQQRLQATLPLRLQAYERLLLLCERISIPNLVGRLRTEGSSSSDLRMAMLMAIKQEFEHNVTQQIYVSESLWKILLMTRDNTANTVDIVAQKLDKNATSEAFIGEMSTFLTEQSSVDSIGMAQSAIRQEAASLIV
;
A
#
# COMPACT_ATOMS: atom_id res chain seq x y z
N MET A 1 -42.18 38.39 55.80
CA MET A 1 -41.30 37.18 55.81
C MET A 1 -41.74 36.12 54.76
N PHE A 2 -43.00 35.80 54.68
CA PHE A 2 -43.51 34.76 53.72
C PHE A 2 -43.20 35.13 52.22
N ASN A 3 -43.36 36.35 51.81
CA ASN A 3 -43.08 36.79 50.42
C ASN A 3 -41.62 36.68 50.04
N PHE A 4 -40.69 36.85 50.99
CA PHE A 4 -39.24 36.75 50.70
C PHE A 4 -38.79 35.31 50.49
N ILE A 5 -39.31 34.38 51.25
CA ILE A 5 -39.05 32.93 51.10
C ILE A 5 -39.60 32.43 49.74
N ALA A 6 -40.81 32.87 49.38
CA ALA A 6 -41.43 32.52 48.11
C ALA A 6 -40.60 33.00 46.89
N VAL A 7 -40.03 34.22 46.96
CA VAL A 7 -39.16 34.76 45.91
C VAL A 7 -37.87 33.95 45.79
N ILE A 8 -37.24 33.57 46.89
CA ILE A 8 -36.04 32.72 46.90
C ILE A 8 -36.33 31.35 46.28
N LEU A 9 -37.40 30.70 46.66
CA LEU A 9 -37.82 29.41 46.10
C LEU A 9 -38.08 29.52 44.57
N PHE A 10 -38.74 30.58 44.14
CA PHE A 10 -38.95 30.81 42.72
C PHE A 10 -37.64 30.98 41.94
N LEU A 11 -36.67 31.73 42.47
CA LEU A 11 -35.36 31.91 41.85
C LEU A 11 -34.56 30.60 41.78
N LEU A 12 -34.64 29.77 42.84
CA LEU A 12 -33.98 28.46 42.85
C LEU A 12 -34.56 27.51 41.80
N ILE A 13 -35.91 27.46 41.68
CA ILE A 13 -36.59 26.65 40.68
C ILE A 13 -36.22 27.12 39.26
N PHE A 14 -36.21 28.45 39.04
CA PHE A 14 -35.84 29.02 37.75
C PHE A 14 -34.37 28.71 37.39
N ALA A 15 -33.46 28.81 38.36
CA ALA A 15 -32.04 28.46 38.14
C ALA A 15 -31.85 26.95 37.84
N ALA A 16 -32.60 26.09 38.54
CA ALA A 16 -32.59 24.64 38.30
C ALA A 16 -33.13 24.30 36.89
N LEU A 17 -34.21 24.93 36.46
CA LEU A 17 -34.76 24.76 35.10
C LEU A 17 -33.81 25.27 34.04
N ALA A 18 -33.19 26.44 34.23
CA ALA A 18 -32.21 26.97 33.31
C ALA A 18 -30.98 26.06 33.17
N TYR A 19 -30.50 25.53 34.30
CA TYR A 19 -29.40 24.54 34.31
C TYR A 19 -29.77 23.24 33.59
N LEU A 20 -30.99 22.75 33.78
CA LEU A 20 -31.48 21.55 33.11
C LEU A 20 -31.55 21.77 31.60
N ILE A 21 -32.11 22.89 31.15
CA ILE A 21 -32.16 23.24 29.71
C ILE A 21 -30.77 23.34 29.15
N TYR A 22 -29.83 24.00 29.82
CA TYR A 22 -28.46 24.13 29.43
C TYR A 22 -27.77 22.76 29.26
N THR A 23 -27.93 21.84 30.22
CA THR A 23 -27.33 20.50 30.14
C THR A 23 -27.94 19.66 29.02
N LEU A 24 -29.24 19.73 28.80
CA LEU A 24 -29.92 19.02 27.72
C LEU A 24 -29.50 19.55 26.35
N THR A 25 -29.45 20.87 26.17
CA THR A 25 -29.02 21.47 24.90
C THR A 25 -27.56 21.15 24.62
N LYS A 26 -26.69 21.26 25.62
CA LYS A 26 -25.27 20.90 25.46
C LYS A 26 -25.13 19.42 25.03
N LYS A 27 -25.80 18.52 25.71
CA LYS A 27 -25.78 17.08 25.40
C LYS A 27 -26.29 16.79 23.98
N TYR A 28 -27.33 17.50 23.54
CA TYR A 28 -27.88 17.37 22.20
C TYR A 28 -26.88 17.85 21.13
N PHE A 29 -26.24 18.99 21.35
CA PHE A 29 -25.22 19.51 20.42
C PHE A 29 -23.96 18.63 20.36
N ASP A 30 -23.48 18.11 21.51
CA ASP A 30 -22.33 17.23 21.55
C ASP A 30 -22.62 15.90 20.82
N GLN A 31 -23.81 15.35 21.00
CA GLN A 31 -24.23 14.13 20.30
C GLN A 31 -24.35 14.35 18.79
N GLN A 32 -24.90 15.48 18.36
CA GLN A 32 -25.03 15.82 16.93
C GLN A 32 -23.69 16.07 16.28
N SER A 33 -22.75 16.73 16.96
CA SER A 33 -21.40 16.98 16.44
C SER A 33 -20.61 15.70 16.28
N ASN A 34 -20.72 14.77 17.23
CA ASN A 34 -20.07 13.46 17.15
C ASN A 34 -20.67 12.60 16.03
N ALA A 35 -21.98 12.61 15.84
CA ALA A 35 -22.64 11.89 14.75
C ALA A 35 -22.18 12.44 13.36
N ARG A 36 -22.15 13.76 13.19
CA ARG A 36 -21.66 14.38 11.96
C ARG A 36 -20.18 14.07 11.68
N ALA A 37 -19.34 14.08 12.72
CA ALA A 37 -17.92 13.73 12.58
C ALA A 37 -17.76 12.27 12.10
N ALA A 38 -18.55 11.34 12.66
CA ALA A 38 -18.57 9.94 12.25
C ALA A 38 -19.05 9.78 10.79
N GLU A 39 -20.10 10.48 10.38
CA GLU A 39 -20.60 10.46 9.00
C GLU A 39 -19.55 10.98 8.01
N ILE A 40 -18.89 12.10 8.32
CA ILE A 40 -17.84 12.66 7.47
C ILE A 40 -16.66 11.67 7.36
N GLN A 41 -16.29 11.04 8.47
CA GLN A 41 -15.22 10.05 8.47
C GLN A 41 -15.59 8.83 7.61
N GLN A 42 -16.82 8.34 7.74
CA GLN A 42 -17.32 7.23 6.93
C GLN A 42 -17.36 7.58 5.44
N GLN A 43 -17.83 8.78 5.07
CA GLN A 43 -17.83 9.25 3.69
C GLN A 43 -16.41 9.36 3.11
N ARG A 44 -15.44 9.85 3.89
CA ARG A 44 -14.02 9.91 3.47
C ARG A 44 -13.47 8.50 3.24
N LEU A 45 -13.73 7.55 4.13
CA LEU A 45 -13.31 6.16 3.97
C LEU A 45 -13.92 5.54 2.71
N GLN A 46 -15.22 5.73 2.47
CA GLN A 46 -15.89 5.23 1.27
C GLN A 46 -15.33 5.84 -0.02
N ALA A 47 -14.95 7.12 -0.01
CA ALA A 47 -14.36 7.78 -1.17
C ALA A 47 -12.91 7.34 -1.45
N THR A 48 -12.13 7.03 -0.42
CA THR A 48 -10.71 6.69 -0.56
C THR A 48 -10.45 5.18 -0.72
N LEU A 49 -11.34 4.33 -0.20
CA LEU A 49 -11.19 2.88 -0.26
C LEU A 49 -11.03 2.33 -1.68
N PRO A 50 -11.85 2.71 -2.68
CA PRO A 50 -11.67 2.24 -4.06
C PRO A 50 -10.30 2.63 -4.65
N LEU A 51 -9.82 3.84 -4.36
CA LEU A 51 -8.51 4.31 -4.84
C LEU A 51 -7.36 3.50 -4.23
N ARG A 52 -7.46 3.18 -2.94
CA ARG A 52 -6.48 2.33 -2.27
C ARG A 52 -6.48 0.91 -2.80
N LEU A 53 -7.65 0.30 -3.01
CA LEU A 53 -7.76 -1.03 -3.60
C LEU A 53 -7.16 -1.06 -5.01
N GLN A 54 -7.45 -0.07 -5.84
CA GLN A 54 -6.84 0.06 -7.16
C GLN A 54 -5.31 0.19 -7.08
N ALA A 55 -4.78 0.90 -6.08
CA ALA A 55 -3.33 0.98 -5.87
C ALA A 55 -2.73 -0.40 -5.54
N TYR A 56 -3.36 -1.18 -4.65
CA TYR A 56 -2.88 -2.54 -4.35
C TYR A 56 -2.94 -3.48 -5.55
N GLU A 57 -3.99 -3.43 -6.37
CA GLU A 57 -4.07 -4.19 -7.62
C GLU A 57 -2.91 -3.84 -8.57
N ARG A 58 -2.61 -2.56 -8.74
CA ARG A 58 -1.49 -2.10 -9.56
C ARG A 58 -0.14 -2.55 -9.00
N LEU A 59 0.04 -2.54 -7.69
CA LEU A 59 1.27 -3.00 -7.05
C LEU A 59 1.45 -4.52 -7.11
N LEU A 60 0.37 -5.30 -7.02
CA LEU A 60 0.41 -6.74 -7.30
C LEU A 60 0.83 -7.01 -8.74
N LEU A 61 0.26 -6.27 -9.69
CA LEU A 61 0.62 -6.38 -11.10
C LEU A 61 2.08 -5.95 -11.35
N LEU A 62 2.56 -4.91 -10.67
CA LEU A 62 3.99 -4.53 -10.70
C LEU A 62 4.87 -5.72 -10.28
N CYS A 63 4.59 -6.36 -9.12
CA CYS A 63 5.35 -7.51 -8.63
C CYS A 63 5.36 -8.65 -9.65
N GLU A 64 4.21 -8.95 -10.25
CA GLU A 64 4.08 -9.96 -11.28
C GLU A 64 4.94 -9.63 -12.51
N ARG A 65 4.88 -8.39 -12.99
CA ARG A 65 5.58 -7.94 -14.19
C ARG A 65 7.08 -7.84 -14.04
N ILE A 66 7.60 -7.58 -12.84
CA ILE A 66 9.05 -7.57 -12.57
C ILE A 66 9.58 -8.95 -12.13
N SER A 67 8.75 -9.96 -11.98
CA SER A 67 9.21 -11.31 -11.67
C SER A 67 10.10 -11.86 -12.78
N ILE A 68 11.17 -12.56 -12.42
CA ILE A 68 12.16 -13.07 -13.37
C ILE A 68 11.53 -13.91 -14.48
N PRO A 69 10.64 -14.88 -14.18
CA PRO A 69 10.00 -15.69 -15.23
C PRO A 69 9.22 -14.83 -16.24
N ASN A 70 8.49 -13.83 -15.77
CA ASN A 70 7.70 -12.96 -16.64
C ASN A 70 8.60 -12.00 -17.46
N LEU A 71 9.69 -11.51 -16.88
CA LEU A 71 10.67 -10.71 -17.61
C LEU A 71 11.30 -11.52 -18.75
N VAL A 72 11.76 -12.73 -18.47
CA VAL A 72 12.33 -13.63 -19.49
C VAL A 72 11.30 -13.94 -20.57
N GLY A 73 10.07 -14.31 -20.18
CA GLY A 73 9.01 -14.66 -21.13
C GLY A 73 8.65 -13.52 -22.10
N ARG A 74 8.75 -12.25 -21.64
CA ARG A 74 8.40 -11.07 -22.44
C ARG A 74 9.56 -10.51 -23.26
N LEU A 75 10.79 -10.64 -22.77
CA LEU A 75 11.94 -9.91 -23.31
C LEU A 75 12.94 -10.79 -24.07
N ARG A 76 12.79 -12.11 -23.96
CA ARG A 76 13.61 -13.05 -24.69
C ARG A 76 13.42 -12.87 -26.19
N THR A 77 14.54 -12.67 -26.91
CA THR A 77 14.59 -12.61 -28.38
C THR A 77 15.61 -13.64 -28.85
N GLU A 78 15.24 -14.45 -29.86
CA GLU A 78 16.14 -15.45 -30.44
C GLU A 78 17.40 -14.79 -31.01
N GLY A 79 18.55 -15.38 -30.71
CA GLY A 79 19.86 -14.89 -31.21
C GLY A 79 20.38 -13.64 -30.51
N SER A 80 19.71 -13.13 -29.45
CA SER A 80 20.21 -12.01 -28.66
C SER A 80 21.35 -12.44 -27.74
N SER A 81 22.20 -11.50 -27.32
CA SER A 81 23.26 -11.74 -26.36
C SER A 81 22.70 -11.73 -24.92
N SER A 82 23.43 -12.32 -23.96
CA SER A 82 23.12 -12.23 -22.53
C SER A 82 23.13 -10.77 -22.06
N SER A 83 23.99 -9.93 -22.62
CA SER A 83 24.08 -8.49 -22.32
C SER A 83 22.81 -7.74 -22.75
N ASP A 84 22.27 -8.04 -23.94
CA ASP A 84 21.06 -7.41 -24.45
C ASP A 84 19.86 -7.78 -23.59
N LEU A 85 19.70 -9.07 -23.24
CA LEU A 85 18.62 -9.54 -22.38
C LEU A 85 18.72 -8.94 -20.97
N ARG A 86 19.94 -8.92 -20.38
CA ARG A 86 20.19 -8.25 -19.09
C ARG A 86 19.74 -6.80 -19.13
N MET A 87 20.18 -6.03 -20.14
CA MET A 87 19.84 -4.62 -20.26
C MET A 87 18.33 -4.41 -20.41
N ALA A 88 17.68 -5.22 -21.24
CA ALA A 88 16.23 -5.18 -21.44
C ALA A 88 15.48 -5.46 -20.12
N MET A 89 15.92 -6.46 -19.33
CA MET A 89 15.31 -6.78 -18.03
C MET A 89 15.46 -5.63 -17.04
N LEU A 90 16.67 -5.06 -16.90
CA LEU A 90 16.91 -3.92 -15.99
C LEU A 90 16.08 -2.69 -16.37
N MET A 91 16.00 -2.40 -17.67
CA MET A 91 15.14 -1.30 -18.16
C MET A 91 13.66 -1.56 -17.89
N ALA A 92 13.19 -2.77 -18.10
CA ALA A 92 11.81 -3.14 -17.83
C ALA A 92 11.47 -3.02 -16.33
N ILE A 93 12.33 -3.49 -15.42
CA ILE A 93 12.16 -3.33 -13.97
C ILE A 93 12.03 -1.85 -13.62
N LYS A 94 12.95 -1.01 -14.14
CA LYS A 94 12.92 0.43 -13.90
C LYS A 94 11.62 1.07 -14.41
N GLN A 95 11.23 0.79 -15.65
CA GLN A 95 10.03 1.37 -16.26
C GLN A 95 8.75 0.97 -15.51
N GLU A 96 8.60 -0.33 -15.17
CA GLU A 96 7.44 -0.80 -14.41
C GLU A 96 7.34 -0.11 -13.04
N PHE A 97 8.48 0.11 -12.37
CA PHE A 97 8.51 0.80 -11.10
C PHE A 97 8.15 2.29 -11.25
N GLU A 98 8.71 2.99 -12.23
CA GLU A 98 8.42 4.41 -12.51
C GLU A 98 6.94 4.63 -12.84
N HIS A 99 6.31 3.72 -13.59
CA HIS A 99 4.87 3.78 -13.87
C HIS A 99 3.97 3.66 -12.63
N ASN A 100 4.50 3.07 -11.55
CA ASN A 100 3.75 2.82 -10.33
C ASN A 100 4.20 3.69 -9.14
N VAL A 101 5.17 4.59 -9.32
CA VAL A 101 5.74 5.41 -8.23
C VAL A 101 4.69 6.27 -7.51
N THR A 102 3.65 6.71 -8.21
CA THR A 102 2.57 7.52 -7.63
C THR A 102 1.68 6.73 -6.66
N GLN A 103 1.70 5.39 -6.71
CA GLN A 103 0.89 4.55 -5.82
C GLN A 103 1.37 4.62 -4.37
N GLN A 104 2.58 5.10 -4.12
CA GLN A 104 3.14 5.26 -2.78
C GLN A 104 2.26 6.11 -1.83
N ILE A 105 1.44 7.02 -2.37
CA ILE A 105 0.55 7.87 -1.55
C ILE A 105 -0.65 7.12 -0.97
N TYR A 106 -0.96 5.93 -1.47
CA TYR A 106 -2.13 5.15 -1.08
C TYR A 106 -1.80 3.97 -0.16
N VAL A 107 -0.52 3.68 0.05
CA VAL A 107 -0.03 2.54 0.84
C VAL A 107 0.79 2.99 2.04
N SER A 108 1.06 2.09 2.98
CA SER A 108 1.91 2.40 4.12
C SER A 108 3.38 2.58 3.70
N GLU A 109 4.12 3.36 4.48
CA GLU A 109 5.56 3.54 4.26
C GLU A 109 6.33 2.19 4.37
N SER A 110 5.89 1.30 5.26
CA SER A 110 6.47 -0.03 5.42
C SER A 110 6.29 -0.89 4.16
N LEU A 111 5.08 -0.91 3.59
CA LEU A 111 4.83 -1.62 2.33
C LEU A 111 5.64 -1.04 1.17
N TRP A 112 5.71 0.29 1.09
CA TRP A 112 6.51 0.93 0.04
C TRP A 112 8.00 0.58 0.13
N LYS A 113 8.57 0.52 1.34
CA LYS A 113 9.96 0.05 1.56
C LYS A 113 10.16 -1.40 1.11
N ILE A 114 9.20 -2.30 1.38
CA ILE A 114 9.25 -3.68 0.89
C ILE A 114 9.31 -3.71 -0.63
N LEU A 115 8.50 -2.91 -1.32
CA LEU A 115 8.50 -2.83 -2.78
C LEU A 115 9.82 -2.29 -3.36
N LEU A 116 10.42 -1.30 -2.71
CA LEU A 116 11.76 -0.80 -3.08
C LEU A 116 12.81 -1.91 -2.96
N MET A 117 12.83 -2.61 -1.84
CA MET A 117 13.75 -3.74 -1.62
C MET A 117 13.52 -4.86 -2.65
N THR A 118 12.27 -5.17 -2.96
CA THR A 118 11.93 -6.19 -3.96
C THR A 118 12.43 -5.82 -5.34
N ARG A 119 12.23 -4.58 -5.79
CA ARG A 119 12.79 -4.04 -7.03
C ARG A 119 14.31 -4.20 -7.08
N ASP A 120 14.98 -3.74 -6.03
CA ASP A 120 16.45 -3.75 -5.97
C ASP A 120 17.01 -5.18 -5.93
N ASN A 121 16.37 -6.09 -5.17
CA ASN A 121 16.73 -7.50 -5.15
C ASN A 121 16.55 -8.16 -6.52
N THR A 122 15.46 -7.86 -7.23
CA THR A 122 15.24 -8.39 -8.58
C THR A 122 16.30 -7.89 -9.56
N ALA A 123 16.61 -6.59 -9.54
CA ALA A 123 17.65 -6.01 -10.38
C ALA A 123 19.04 -6.59 -10.05
N ASN A 124 19.37 -6.72 -8.77
CA ASN A 124 20.64 -7.32 -8.33
C ASN A 124 20.75 -8.79 -8.75
N THR A 125 19.66 -9.56 -8.70
CA THR A 125 19.65 -10.94 -9.19
C THR A 125 20.01 -11.01 -10.67
N VAL A 126 19.42 -10.15 -11.49
CA VAL A 126 19.75 -10.04 -12.93
C VAL A 126 21.23 -9.74 -13.14
N ASP A 127 21.79 -8.82 -12.35
CA ASP A 127 23.20 -8.43 -12.45
C ASP A 127 24.16 -9.52 -11.98
N ILE A 128 23.87 -10.18 -10.84
CA ILE A 128 24.70 -11.26 -10.29
C ILE A 128 24.80 -12.42 -11.28
N VAL A 129 23.69 -12.83 -11.87
CA VAL A 129 23.68 -13.91 -12.86
C VAL A 129 24.46 -13.53 -14.11
N ALA A 130 24.31 -12.29 -14.58
CA ALA A 130 25.06 -11.82 -15.76
C ALA A 130 26.59 -11.81 -15.51
N GLN A 131 27.05 -11.53 -14.29
CA GLN A 131 28.48 -11.51 -13.93
C GLN A 131 29.13 -12.89 -13.92
N LYS A 132 28.34 -13.97 -13.83
CA LYS A 132 28.85 -15.35 -13.90
C LYS A 132 29.13 -15.84 -15.30
N LEU A 133 28.69 -15.11 -16.31
CA LEU A 133 28.75 -15.49 -17.72
C LEU A 133 29.86 -14.75 -18.48
N ASP A 134 30.34 -15.40 -19.51
CA ASP A 134 31.28 -14.75 -20.46
C ASP A 134 30.60 -13.61 -21.22
N LYS A 135 31.40 -12.61 -21.64
CA LYS A 135 30.91 -11.44 -22.37
C LYS A 135 30.16 -11.77 -23.67
N ASN A 136 30.48 -12.91 -24.28
CA ASN A 136 29.89 -13.38 -25.55
C ASN A 136 28.81 -14.46 -25.33
N ALA A 137 28.33 -14.64 -24.09
CA ALA A 137 27.29 -15.61 -23.79
C ALA A 137 25.98 -15.25 -24.51
N THR A 138 25.23 -16.28 -24.87
CA THR A 138 23.89 -16.11 -25.46
C THR A 138 22.82 -15.84 -24.42
N SER A 139 21.67 -15.33 -24.84
CA SER A 139 20.50 -15.18 -23.97
C SER A 139 20.02 -16.52 -23.40
N GLU A 140 20.15 -17.62 -24.13
CA GLU A 140 19.82 -18.97 -23.66
C GLU A 140 20.71 -19.41 -22.51
N ALA A 141 22.02 -19.15 -22.59
CA ALA A 141 22.96 -19.42 -21.50
C ALA A 141 22.61 -18.59 -20.25
N PHE A 142 22.24 -17.33 -20.44
CA PHE A 142 21.77 -16.47 -19.34
C PHE A 142 20.50 -17.00 -18.67
N ILE A 143 19.51 -17.44 -19.46
CA ILE A 143 18.27 -18.02 -18.94
C ILE A 143 18.53 -19.31 -18.18
N GLY A 144 19.43 -20.17 -18.68
CA GLY A 144 19.83 -21.40 -18.00
C GLY A 144 20.48 -21.13 -16.65
N GLU A 145 21.48 -20.22 -16.60
CA GLU A 145 22.12 -19.82 -15.34
C GLU A 145 21.13 -19.17 -14.36
N MET A 146 20.21 -18.32 -14.86
CA MET A 146 19.16 -17.71 -14.06
C MET A 146 18.24 -18.77 -13.42
N SER A 147 17.85 -19.79 -14.17
CA SER A 147 17.03 -20.89 -13.66
C SER A 147 17.75 -21.66 -12.54
N THR A 148 19.03 -21.97 -12.74
CA THR A 148 19.87 -22.63 -11.74
C THR A 148 19.99 -21.78 -10.47
N PHE A 149 20.29 -20.51 -10.63
CA PHE A 149 20.43 -19.57 -9.52
C PHE A 149 19.16 -19.45 -8.67
N LEU A 150 17.99 -19.33 -9.33
CA LEU A 150 16.69 -19.26 -8.64
C LEU A 150 16.36 -20.57 -7.89
N THR A 151 16.75 -21.71 -8.42
CA THR A 151 16.55 -23.01 -7.78
C THR A 151 17.44 -23.17 -6.55
N GLU A 152 18.69 -22.74 -6.62
CA GLU A 152 19.64 -22.78 -5.51
C GLU A 152 19.32 -21.80 -4.40
N GLN A 153 18.80 -20.61 -4.75
CA GLN A 153 18.44 -19.54 -3.81
C GLN A 153 16.95 -19.53 -3.42
N SER A 154 16.25 -20.63 -3.53
CA SER A 154 14.79 -20.73 -3.27
C SER A 154 14.33 -20.25 -1.88
N SER A 155 15.23 -19.83 -1.00
CA SER A 155 14.93 -19.35 0.36
C SER A 155 14.47 -17.88 0.43
N VAL A 156 14.63 -17.06 -0.61
CA VAL A 156 14.26 -15.63 -0.57
C VAL A 156 13.41 -15.24 -1.77
N ASP A 157 12.16 -15.65 -1.75
CA ASP A 157 11.15 -15.16 -2.70
C ASP A 157 10.71 -13.73 -2.31
N SER A 158 11.51 -12.74 -2.69
CA SER A 158 11.21 -11.32 -2.42
C SER A 158 9.92 -10.85 -3.11
N ILE A 159 9.59 -11.41 -4.27
CA ILE A 159 8.33 -11.11 -5.00
C ILE A 159 7.14 -11.66 -4.21
N GLY A 160 7.15 -12.92 -3.79
CA GLY A 160 6.08 -13.52 -3.00
C GLY A 160 5.88 -12.85 -1.65
N MET A 161 6.98 -12.43 -1.00
CA MET A 161 6.92 -11.63 0.24
C MET A 161 6.23 -10.28 0.01
N ALA A 162 6.59 -9.56 -1.06
CA ALA A 162 5.94 -8.29 -1.41
C ALA A 162 4.45 -8.46 -1.72
N GLN A 163 4.09 -9.46 -2.52
CA GLN A 163 2.70 -9.78 -2.83
C GLN A 163 1.90 -10.15 -1.57
N SER A 164 2.51 -10.88 -0.64
CA SER A 164 1.88 -11.23 0.64
C SER A 164 1.63 -9.98 1.50
N ALA A 165 2.62 -9.08 1.59
CA ALA A 165 2.50 -7.82 2.32
C ALA A 165 1.40 -6.92 1.72
N ILE A 166 1.31 -6.82 0.38
CA ILE A 166 0.24 -6.09 -0.30
C ILE A 166 -1.13 -6.66 0.06
N ARG A 167 -1.31 -7.98 -0.03
CA ARG A 167 -2.57 -8.65 0.31
C ARG A 167 -2.95 -8.44 1.78
N GLN A 168 -1.98 -8.51 2.68
CA GLN A 168 -2.22 -8.31 4.11
C GLN A 168 -2.68 -6.88 4.42
N GLU A 169 -2.02 -5.87 3.84
CA GLU A 169 -2.40 -4.47 4.03
C GLU A 169 -3.77 -4.18 3.40
N ALA A 170 -4.03 -4.69 2.20
CA ALA A 170 -5.33 -4.55 1.54
C ALA A 170 -6.46 -5.19 2.37
N ALA A 171 -6.26 -6.39 2.93
CA ALA A 171 -7.23 -7.07 3.77
C ALA A 171 -7.59 -6.27 5.03
N SER A 172 -6.62 -5.57 5.63
CA SER A 172 -6.85 -4.73 6.81
C SER A 172 -7.76 -3.52 6.58
N LEU A 173 -8.06 -3.17 5.32
CA LEU A 173 -8.98 -2.08 4.97
C LEU A 173 -10.43 -2.54 4.79
N ILE A 174 -10.63 -3.83 4.59
CA ILE A 174 -11.95 -4.42 4.26
C ILE A 174 -12.65 -4.91 5.53
N VAL A 175 -11.89 -5.19 6.59
CA VAL A 175 -12.39 -5.59 7.92
C VAL A 175 -12.61 -4.38 8.81
#